data_dd2d4639cf184a521864fdb6436e6475
#
_entry.id   dd2d4639cf184a521864fdb6436e6475
#
_cell.length_a   1.000
_cell.length_b   1.000
_cell.length_c   1.000
_cell.angle_alpha   90.00
_cell.angle_beta   90.00
_cell.angle_gamma   90.00
#
_symmetry.space_group_name_H-M   'P 1'
#
loop_
_entity.id
_entity.type
_entity.pdbx_description
1 polymer ?
#
loop_
_entity_poly.entity_id
_entity_poly.type
_entity_poly.pdbx_seq_one_letter_code
_entity_poly.pdbx_strand_id
1 'polypeptide(L)'
;MQLKINRPNIWPNLQDEKYVYVISPAYPNSPAEIDKITLFLKQWDLKPILFDFPSNNHEPFLAQSDKLRLAELKNALYGNESNIIMVSRGGYGSARILPELLKLESPQSNKLLIGFSDITSLHLCLNNHWGLSSLHGPLL
;
A
#
# COMPACT_ATOMS: atom_id res chain seq x y z
N MET A 1 23.82 -6.74 -27.52
CA MET A 1 22.86 -7.53 -26.73
C MET A 1 21.76 -6.57 -26.23
N GLN A 2 20.63 -6.52 -26.89
CA GLN A 2 19.50 -5.72 -26.44
C GLN A 2 18.79 -6.52 -25.36
N LEU A 3 18.84 -6.05 -24.14
CA LEU A 3 17.95 -6.51 -23.06
C LEU A 3 16.51 -6.20 -23.50
N LYS A 4 15.79 -7.23 -23.94
CA LYS A 4 14.34 -7.16 -24.03
C LYS A 4 13.83 -7.04 -22.59
N ILE A 5 13.67 -5.82 -22.13
CA ILE A 5 12.87 -5.56 -20.93
C ILE A 5 11.43 -5.86 -21.36
N ASN A 6 10.98 -7.07 -21.07
CA ASN A 6 9.55 -7.34 -21.04
C ASN A 6 8.98 -6.42 -19.96
N ARG A 7 8.50 -5.26 -20.36
CA ARG A 7 7.65 -4.44 -19.51
C ARG A 7 6.36 -5.25 -19.34
N PRO A 8 6.07 -5.75 -18.17
CA PRO A 8 4.76 -6.31 -17.96
C PRO A 8 3.76 -5.17 -18.21
N ASN A 9 2.79 -5.41 -19.05
CA ASN A 9 1.69 -4.48 -19.34
C ASN A 9 0.71 -4.49 -18.15
N ILE A 10 1.21 -4.17 -16.94
CA ILE A 10 0.55 -4.51 -15.67
C ILE A 10 0.19 -3.25 -14.86
N TRP A 11 0.32 -2.07 -15.46
CA TRP A 11 -0.17 -0.86 -14.82
C TRP A 11 -1.69 -0.85 -14.93
N PRO A 12 -2.41 -0.73 -13.82
CA PRO A 12 -3.85 -0.52 -13.87
C PRO A 12 -4.13 0.75 -14.68
N ASN A 13 -5.28 0.79 -15.33
CA ASN A 13 -5.71 2.00 -16.02
C ASN A 13 -6.07 3.07 -14.97
N LEU A 14 -5.08 3.87 -14.60
CA LEU A 14 -5.21 4.88 -13.54
C LEU A 14 -6.23 5.98 -13.88
N GLN A 15 -6.59 6.14 -15.16
CA GLN A 15 -7.52 7.17 -15.60
C GLN A 15 -8.96 6.88 -15.19
N ASP A 16 -9.30 5.62 -14.96
CA ASP A 16 -10.66 5.20 -14.59
C ASP A 16 -10.83 5.02 -13.08
N GLU A 17 -9.73 5.15 -12.31
CA GLU A 17 -9.78 4.99 -10.87
C GLU A 17 -10.39 6.23 -10.19
N LYS A 18 -11.38 5.99 -9.34
CA LYS A 18 -12.02 7.01 -8.50
C LYS A 18 -11.66 6.89 -7.03
N TYR A 19 -11.14 5.76 -6.65
CA TYR A 19 -10.77 5.42 -5.28
C TYR A 19 -9.30 5.03 -5.20
N VAL A 20 -8.74 5.16 -4.02
CA VAL A 20 -7.40 4.70 -3.70
C VAL A 20 -7.39 4.15 -2.29
N TYR A 21 -6.85 2.95 -2.12
CA TYR A 21 -6.58 2.42 -0.79
C TYR A 21 -5.41 3.19 -0.19
N VAL A 22 -5.61 3.76 1.00
CA VAL A 22 -4.55 4.41 1.76
C VAL A 22 -4.25 3.55 2.97
N ILE A 23 -3.03 3.03 3.04
CA ILE A 23 -2.59 2.10 4.08
C ILE A 23 -1.45 2.66 4.91
N SER A 24 -1.34 2.21 6.14
CA SER A 24 -0.29 2.61 7.10
C SER A 24 0.48 1.37 7.61
N PRO A 25 1.31 0.73 6.76
CA PRO A 25 1.99 -0.52 7.13
C PRO A 25 3.18 -0.31 8.08
N ALA A 26 3.54 0.93 8.39
CA ALA A 26 4.66 1.34 9.22
C ALA A 26 4.22 2.28 10.34
N TYR A 27 4.62 3.56 10.31
CA TYR A 27 4.28 4.54 11.34
C TYR A 27 2.82 5.00 11.26
N PRO A 28 2.27 5.46 12.42
CA PRO A 28 0.92 6.01 12.47
C PRO A 28 0.85 7.40 11.83
N ASN A 29 -0.35 7.76 11.38
CA ASN A 29 -0.70 9.13 11.02
C ASN A 29 -1.58 9.75 12.11
N SER A 30 -1.40 11.04 12.35
CA SER A 30 -2.33 11.83 13.14
C SER A 30 -3.63 12.09 12.35
N PRO A 31 -4.75 12.41 12.99
CA PRO A 31 -5.97 12.81 12.31
C PRO A 31 -5.73 13.98 11.32
N ALA A 32 -4.93 14.96 11.70
CA ALA A 32 -4.61 16.10 10.83
C ALA A 32 -3.80 15.70 9.57
N GLU A 33 -2.95 14.68 9.66
CA GLU A 33 -2.25 14.12 8.49
C GLU A 33 -3.23 13.40 7.57
N ILE A 34 -4.15 12.63 8.11
CA ILE A 34 -5.21 11.95 7.34
C ILE A 34 -6.11 12.97 6.61
N ASP A 35 -6.46 14.08 7.27
CA ASP A 35 -7.21 15.15 6.63
C ASP A 35 -6.45 15.78 5.44
N LYS A 36 -5.14 16.02 5.61
CA LYS A 36 -4.28 16.52 4.52
C LYS A 36 -4.21 15.54 3.36
N ILE A 37 -4.04 14.25 3.62
CA ILE A 37 -4.04 13.19 2.61
C ILE A 37 -5.37 13.21 1.84
N THR A 38 -6.48 13.27 2.54
CA THR A 38 -7.81 13.31 1.93
C THR A 38 -7.99 14.54 1.03
N LEU A 39 -7.56 15.72 1.49
CA LEU A 39 -7.61 16.95 0.70
C LEU A 39 -6.70 16.89 -0.52
N PHE A 40 -5.50 16.32 -0.38
CA PHE A 40 -4.57 16.13 -1.49
C PHE A 40 -5.15 15.23 -2.57
N LEU A 41 -5.68 14.06 -2.20
CA LEU A 41 -6.27 13.12 -3.13
C LEU A 41 -7.50 13.69 -3.85
N LYS A 42 -8.28 14.52 -3.15
CA LYS A 42 -9.43 15.22 -3.74
C LYS A 42 -9.05 16.14 -4.89
N GLN A 43 -7.84 16.72 -4.89
CA GLN A 43 -7.36 17.57 -6.01
C GLN A 43 -7.16 16.74 -7.30
N TRP A 44 -7.08 15.43 -7.19
CA TRP A 44 -6.92 14.47 -8.29
C TRP A 44 -8.21 13.70 -8.59
N ASP A 45 -9.35 14.17 -8.05
CA ASP A 45 -10.65 13.48 -8.11
C ASP A 45 -10.62 12.05 -7.52
N LEU A 46 -9.66 11.78 -6.63
CA LEU A 46 -9.53 10.51 -5.95
C LEU A 46 -10.14 10.57 -4.54
N LYS A 47 -10.81 9.49 -4.14
CA LYS A 47 -11.37 9.30 -2.81
C LYS A 47 -10.57 8.25 -2.06
N PRO A 48 -10.02 8.54 -0.87
CA PRO A 48 -9.32 7.55 -0.09
C PRO A 48 -10.29 6.50 0.48
N ILE A 49 -9.87 5.25 0.42
CA ILE A 49 -10.44 4.17 1.22
C ILE A 49 -9.51 3.98 2.40
N LEU A 50 -9.98 4.38 3.56
CA LEU A 50 -9.27 4.30 4.83
C LEU A 50 -9.81 3.13 5.65
N PHE A 51 -8.97 2.52 6.45
CA PHE A 51 -9.36 1.45 7.34
C PHE A 51 -9.44 2.01 8.77
N ASP A 52 -10.59 1.84 9.38
CA ASP A 52 -10.81 2.22 10.77
C ASP A 52 -10.54 1.02 11.69
N PHE A 53 -9.41 1.06 12.39
CA PHE A 53 -9.04 0.07 13.38
C PHE A 53 -8.98 0.72 14.76
N PRO A 54 -9.45 0.03 15.82
CA PRO A 54 -9.34 0.56 17.16
C PRO A 54 -7.87 0.80 17.54
N SER A 55 -7.56 1.99 18.04
CA SER A 55 -6.21 2.40 18.46
C SER A 55 -5.82 1.77 19.79
N ASN A 56 -5.63 0.47 19.83
CA ASN A 56 -5.14 -0.28 21.00
C ASN A 56 -3.66 -0.68 20.85
N ASN A 57 -2.87 0.18 20.22
CA ASN A 57 -1.50 -0.15 19.95
C ASN A 57 -0.59 0.20 21.12
N HIS A 58 0.13 -0.80 21.64
CA HIS A 58 1.11 -0.62 22.70
C HIS A 58 2.48 -0.13 22.19
N GLU A 59 2.69 -0.12 20.87
CA GLU A 59 3.93 0.33 20.25
C GLU A 59 3.69 1.67 19.55
N PRO A 60 4.11 2.82 20.16
CA PRO A 60 3.76 4.16 19.67
C PRO A 60 4.36 4.52 18.31
N PHE A 61 5.36 3.77 17.85
CA PHE A 61 5.99 3.94 16.54
C PHE A 61 5.41 3.05 15.44
N LEU A 62 4.39 2.24 15.72
CA LEU A 62 3.65 1.46 14.72
C LEU A 62 2.23 1.98 14.61
N ALA A 63 1.72 2.02 13.39
CA ALA A 63 0.34 2.44 13.14
C ALA A 63 -0.68 1.58 13.91
N GLN A 64 -0.40 0.26 13.92
CA GLN A 64 -1.23 -0.76 14.58
C GLN A 64 -0.37 -2.00 14.88
N SER A 65 -0.95 -3.01 15.53
CA SER A 65 -0.34 -4.32 15.65
C SER A 65 -0.01 -4.93 14.28
N ASP A 66 0.96 -5.82 14.22
CA ASP A 66 1.35 -6.51 12.97
C ASP A 66 0.14 -7.17 12.30
N LYS A 67 -0.75 -7.77 13.09
CA LYS A 67 -1.98 -8.40 12.62
C LYS A 67 -2.91 -7.42 11.90
N LEU A 68 -3.11 -6.24 12.46
CA LEU A 68 -4.01 -5.22 11.89
C LEU A 68 -3.38 -4.55 10.66
N ARG A 69 -2.07 -4.25 10.70
CA ARG A 69 -1.35 -3.71 9.53
C ARG A 69 -1.34 -4.69 8.36
N LEU A 70 -1.19 -5.99 8.64
CA LEU A 70 -1.34 -7.03 7.63
C LEU A 70 -2.78 -7.11 7.11
N ALA A 71 -3.78 -7.01 7.98
CA ALA A 71 -5.19 -7.04 7.57
C ALA A 71 -5.53 -5.85 6.66
N GLU A 72 -5.03 -4.65 6.97
CA GLU A 72 -5.17 -3.46 6.13
C GLU A 72 -4.58 -3.69 4.73
N LEU A 73 -3.33 -4.16 4.67
CA LEU A 73 -2.67 -4.49 3.39
C LEU A 73 -3.43 -5.57 2.62
N LYS A 74 -3.90 -6.63 3.29
CA LYS A 74 -4.72 -7.67 2.66
C LYS A 74 -6.01 -7.12 2.06
N ASN A 75 -6.72 -6.29 2.82
CA ASN A 75 -7.96 -5.67 2.32
C ASN A 75 -7.70 -4.82 1.08
N ALA A 76 -6.58 -4.11 1.02
CA ALA A 76 -6.19 -3.35 -0.17
C ALA A 76 -5.79 -4.25 -1.35
N LEU A 77 -5.02 -5.33 -1.09
CA LEU A 77 -4.54 -6.25 -2.13
C LEU A 77 -5.66 -7.08 -2.77
N TYR A 78 -6.66 -7.50 -1.98
CA TYR A 78 -7.74 -8.38 -2.46
C TYR A 78 -9.09 -7.66 -2.63
N GLY A 79 -9.20 -6.40 -2.23
CA GLY A 79 -10.40 -5.59 -2.44
C GLY A 79 -10.58 -5.21 -3.92
N ASN A 80 -11.81 -4.93 -4.31
CA ASN A 80 -12.19 -4.68 -5.71
C ASN A 80 -12.52 -3.21 -5.98
N GLU A 81 -12.46 -2.33 -4.97
CA GLU A 81 -12.85 -0.93 -5.09
C GLU A 81 -11.82 -0.08 -5.80
N SER A 82 -10.54 -0.48 -5.76
CA SER A 82 -9.44 0.19 -6.44
C SER A 82 -8.28 -0.75 -6.74
N ASN A 83 -7.55 -0.45 -7.78
CA ASN A 83 -6.27 -1.10 -8.10
C ASN A 83 -5.05 -0.29 -7.62
N ILE A 84 -5.27 0.89 -7.04
CA ILE A 84 -4.21 1.74 -6.49
C ILE A 84 -4.15 1.57 -4.99
N ILE A 85 -2.96 1.33 -4.48
CA ILE A 85 -2.64 1.27 -3.06
C ILE A 85 -1.54 2.29 -2.79
N MET A 86 -1.83 3.32 -2.03
CA MET A 86 -0.86 4.33 -1.62
C MET A 86 -0.54 4.18 -0.14
N VAL A 87 0.73 4.31 0.18
CA VAL A 87 1.18 4.29 1.57
C VAL A 87 1.16 5.70 2.11
N SER A 88 0.54 5.89 3.27
CA SER A 88 0.42 7.18 3.92
C SER A 88 1.75 7.64 4.52
N ARG A 89 2.51 6.71 5.11
CA ARG A 89 3.76 7.03 5.81
C ARG A 89 4.72 5.85 5.83
N GLY A 90 6.01 6.14 5.69
CA GLY A 90 7.10 5.21 5.95
C GLY A 90 7.43 5.08 7.44
N GLY A 91 8.68 4.82 7.75
CA GLY A 91 9.19 4.72 9.12
C GLY A 91 9.80 3.36 9.41
N TYR A 92 9.10 2.53 10.18
CA TYR A 92 9.53 1.18 10.54
C TYR A 92 8.33 0.25 10.69
N GLY A 93 8.50 -1.00 10.28
CA GLY A 93 7.56 -2.07 10.63
C GLY A 93 6.98 -2.84 9.46
N SER A 94 7.11 -2.39 8.21
CA SER A 94 6.56 -3.11 7.07
C SER A 94 7.22 -4.49 6.88
N ALA A 95 8.50 -4.64 7.16
CA ALA A 95 9.19 -5.93 7.11
C ALA A 95 8.66 -6.97 8.12
N ARG A 96 8.08 -6.53 9.23
CA ARG A 96 7.54 -7.42 10.27
C ARG A 96 6.35 -8.24 9.80
N ILE A 97 5.59 -7.73 8.83
CA ILE A 97 4.40 -8.41 8.30
C ILE A 97 4.72 -9.35 7.12
N LEU A 98 5.95 -9.31 6.59
CA LEU A 98 6.34 -10.13 5.44
C LEU A 98 6.19 -11.64 5.67
N PRO A 99 6.58 -12.22 6.83
CA PRO A 99 6.47 -13.67 7.03
C PRO A 99 5.03 -14.20 6.84
N GLU A 100 4.04 -13.43 7.25
CA GLU A 100 2.64 -13.79 7.07
C GLU A 100 2.12 -13.42 5.67
N LEU A 101 2.61 -12.33 5.09
CA LEU A 101 2.26 -11.92 3.73
C LEU A 101 2.72 -12.97 2.70
N LEU A 102 3.93 -13.51 2.87
CA LEU A 102 4.51 -14.52 1.98
C LEU A 102 3.76 -15.87 1.97
N LYS A 103 2.89 -16.11 2.95
CA LYS A 103 2.04 -17.31 2.99
C LYS A 103 0.77 -17.17 2.14
N LEU A 104 0.49 -15.97 1.66
CA LEU A 104 -0.73 -15.68 0.91
C LEU A 104 -0.52 -15.91 -0.58
N GLU A 105 -1.62 -16.17 -1.28
CA GLU A 105 -1.61 -16.25 -2.74
C GLU A 105 -1.53 -14.86 -3.38
N SER A 106 -1.05 -14.81 -4.62
CA SER A 106 -1.05 -13.56 -5.39
C SER A 106 -2.47 -13.03 -5.59
N PRO A 107 -2.69 -11.72 -5.45
CA PRO A 107 -3.96 -11.11 -5.84
C PRO A 107 -4.32 -11.41 -7.30
N GLN A 108 -5.61 -11.59 -7.58
CA GLN A 108 -6.09 -11.84 -8.94
C GLN A 108 -6.09 -10.58 -9.82
N SER A 109 -6.22 -9.41 -9.20
CA SER A 109 -6.20 -8.13 -9.90
C SER A 109 -4.80 -7.51 -9.89
N ASN A 110 -4.49 -6.75 -10.95
CA ASN A 110 -3.25 -6.00 -11.05
C ASN A 110 -3.28 -4.81 -10.08
N LYS A 111 -2.68 -4.98 -8.92
CA LYS A 111 -2.54 -3.92 -7.92
C LYS A 111 -1.26 -3.14 -8.14
N LEU A 112 -1.32 -1.83 -7.94
CA LEU A 112 -0.18 -0.93 -7.95
C LEU A 112 0.06 -0.39 -6.55
N LEU A 113 1.13 -0.83 -5.90
CA LEU A 113 1.59 -0.27 -4.65
C LEU A 113 2.50 0.93 -4.91
N ILE A 114 2.22 2.06 -4.26
CA ILE A 114 3.01 3.30 -4.34
C ILE A 114 3.51 3.67 -2.95
N GLY A 115 4.83 3.88 -2.82
CA GLY A 115 5.46 4.28 -1.57
C GLY A 115 6.98 4.20 -1.64
N PHE A 116 7.68 4.61 -0.58
CA PHE A 116 9.14 4.51 -0.49
C PHE A 116 9.64 4.28 0.94
N SER A 117 10.95 4.33 1.17
CA SER A 117 11.60 4.16 2.47
C SER A 117 11.39 2.75 3.02
N ASP A 118 10.85 2.58 4.22
CA ASP A 118 10.53 1.29 4.86
C ASP A 118 9.67 0.38 3.95
N ILE A 119 8.87 0.97 3.08
CA ILE A 119 7.99 0.29 2.13
C ILE A 119 8.76 -0.53 1.07
N THR A 120 10.06 -0.30 0.93
CA THR A 120 10.93 -1.08 0.04
C THR A 120 10.82 -2.58 0.31
N SER A 121 10.60 -2.99 1.56
CA SER A 121 10.39 -4.38 1.92
C SER A 121 9.13 -4.98 1.25
N LEU A 122 8.06 -4.21 1.18
CA LEU A 122 6.82 -4.60 0.48
C LEU A 122 7.02 -4.62 -1.04
N HIS A 123 7.72 -3.62 -1.60
CA HIS A 123 8.04 -3.61 -3.04
C HIS A 123 8.80 -4.87 -3.44
N LEU A 124 9.83 -5.24 -2.69
CA LEU A 124 10.61 -6.45 -2.96
C LEU A 124 9.75 -7.72 -2.86
N CYS A 125 8.88 -7.79 -1.84
CA CYS A 125 7.96 -8.92 -1.69
C CYS A 125 7.00 -9.03 -2.87
N LEU A 126 6.28 -7.96 -3.20
CA LEU A 126 5.29 -7.96 -4.28
C LEU A 126 5.91 -8.26 -5.64
N ASN A 127 7.07 -7.65 -5.93
CA ASN A 127 7.73 -7.85 -7.21
C ASN A 127 8.32 -9.26 -7.36
N ASN A 128 9.08 -9.73 -6.35
CA ASN A 128 9.82 -10.98 -6.45
C ASN A 128 8.96 -12.21 -6.20
N HIS A 129 7.97 -12.11 -5.30
CA HIS A 129 7.15 -13.24 -4.90
C HIS A 129 5.92 -13.42 -5.80
N TRP A 130 5.29 -12.32 -6.21
CA TRP A 130 4.06 -12.36 -6.99
C TRP A 130 4.19 -11.75 -8.40
N GLY A 131 5.32 -11.17 -8.75
CA GLY A 131 5.52 -10.50 -10.04
C GLY A 131 4.64 -9.26 -10.23
N LEU A 132 4.10 -8.69 -9.17
CA LEU A 132 3.28 -7.49 -9.22
C LEU A 132 4.15 -6.25 -9.42
N SER A 133 3.67 -5.33 -10.25
CA SER A 133 4.32 -4.03 -10.40
C SER A 133 4.12 -3.15 -9.18
N SER A 134 5.13 -2.36 -8.85
CA SER A 134 5.03 -1.34 -7.81
C SER A 134 5.82 -0.11 -8.18
N LEU A 135 5.45 1.03 -7.63
CA LEU A 135 6.09 2.32 -7.88
C LEU A 135 6.82 2.77 -6.61
N HIS A 136 8.15 2.77 -6.67
CA HIS A 136 8.95 3.44 -5.64
C HIS A 136 8.85 4.95 -5.86
N GLY A 137 7.93 5.57 -5.15
CA GLY A 137 7.51 6.95 -5.36
C GLY A 137 7.08 7.63 -4.05
N PRO A 138 6.51 8.82 -4.12
CA PRO A 138 6.19 9.60 -2.93
C PRO A 138 5.20 8.86 -2.01
N LEU A 139 5.27 9.22 -0.74
CA LEU A 139 4.21 8.96 0.26
C LEU A 139 3.18 10.10 0.20
N LEU A 140 2.02 9.86 0.78
CA LEU A 140 0.96 10.84 0.90
C LEU A 140 1.18 11.82 2.05
#